data_79c3eed88e5c84030582a82710ea8988
#
_entry.id   79c3eed88e5c84030582a82710ea8988
#
_cell.length_a   1.000
_cell.length_b   1.000
_cell.length_c   1.000
_cell.angle_alpha   90.00
_cell.angle_beta   90.00
_cell.angle_gamma   90.00
#
_symmetry.space_group_name_H-M   'P 1'
#
loop_
_entity.id
_entity.type
_entity.pdbx_description
1 polymer ?
#
loop_
_entity_poly.entity_id
_entity_poly.type
_entity_poly.pdbx_seq_one_letter_code
_entity_poly.pdbx_strand_id
1 'polypeptide(L)'
;MIGYLEESWLFEAISETYIPLLSSFFKLIEENIDFRITMSLTPPILSMLDNNLLKQRYISYLKEKIKLCTLEIERTKDIEEINKLSIHYYEKYTNDLNFYLNFAKSDLISLFKLLQDLGYLEIITCGATHRIFSNNIF
;
A
#
# COMPACT_ATOMS: atom_id res chain seq x y z
N MET A 1 -17.74 -3.38 -12.09
CA MET A 1 -17.12 -2.05 -12.08
C MET A 1 -16.99 -1.55 -10.65
N ILE A 2 -15.88 -0.91 -10.34
CA ILE A 2 -15.63 -0.41 -9.01
C ILE A 2 -16.11 1.03 -8.90
N GLY A 3 -16.89 1.32 -7.86
CA GLY A 3 -17.39 2.65 -7.64
C GLY A 3 -16.33 3.61 -7.12
N TYR A 4 -16.62 4.90 -7.18
CA TYR A 4 -15.71 5.94 -6.72
C TYR A 4 -15.31 5.77 -5.24
N LEU A 5 -16.28 5.43 -4.38
CA LEU A 5 -16.01 5.25 -2.96
C LEU A 5 -15.09 4.06 -2.69
N GLU A 6 -15.30 2.96 -3.43
CA GLU A 6 -14.48 1.76 -3.28
C GLU A 6 -13.07 1.99 -3.76
N GLU A 7 -12.90 2.74 -4.85
CA GLU A 7 -11.59 3.11 -5.37
C GLU A 7 -10.84 4.00 -4.38
N SER A 8 -11.51 5.00 -3.84
CA SER A 8 -10.92 5.89 -2.85
C SER A 8 -10.51 5.13 -1.60
N TRP A 9 -11.36 4.22 -1.13
CA TRP A 9 -11.05 3.38 0.00
C TRP A 9 -9.83 2.50 -0.26
N LEU A 10 -9.75 1.91 -1.46
CA LEU A 10 -8.61 1.09 -1.83
C LEU A 10 -7.30 1.89 -1.78
N PHE A 11 -7.30 3.10 -2.34
CA PHE A 11 -6.10 3.92 -2.38
C PHE A 11 -5.65 4.31 -0.97
N GLU A 12 -6.60 4.64 -0.09
CA GLU A 12 -6.29 4.90 1.30
C GLU A 12 -5.73 3.65 1.99
N ALA A 13 -6.32 2.50 1.73
CA ALA A 13 -5.83 1.24 2.30
C ALA A 13 -4.41 0.93 1.86
N ILE A 14 -4.09 1.15 0.60
CA ILE A 14 -2.72 0.94 0.10
C ILE A 14 -1.75 1.87 0.82
N SER A 15 -2.07 3.16 0.85
CA SER A 15 -1.16 4.17 1.40
C SER A 15 -1.06 4.13 2.92
N GLU A 16 -2.16 3.85 3.61
CA GLU A 16 -2.20 3.92 5.07
C GLU A 16 -1.94 2.58 5.75
N THR A 17 -2.10 1.49 5.04
CA THR A 17 -1.99 0.15 5.64
C THR A 17 -0.97 -0.72 4.93
N TYR A 18 -1.17 -1.00 3.65
CA TYR A 18 -0.36 -2.04 2.99
C TYR A 18 1.08 -1.63 2.76
N ILE A 19 1.33 -0.43 2.27
CA ILE A 19 2.70 0.04 2.07
C ILE A 19 3.44 0.17 3.40
N PRO A 20 2.86 0.80 4.44
CA PRO A 20 3.53 0.86 5.74
C PRO A 20 3.82 -0.51 6.34
N LEU A 21 2.89 -1.47 6.22
CA LEU A 21 3.10 -2.82 6.73
C LEU A 21 4.25 -3.51 5.99
N LEU A 22 4.22 -3.48 4.66
CA LEU A 22 5.26 -4.11 3.86
C LEU A 22 6.62 -3.48 4.12
N SER A 23 6.68 -2.16 4.20
CA SER A 23 7.92 -1.45 4.52
C SER A 23 8.48 -1.90 5.87
N SER A 24 7.61 -2.02 6.87
CA SER A 24 8.00 -2.46 8.20
C SER A 24 8.50 -3.90 8.21
N PHE A 25 7.81 -4.80 7.49
CA PHE A 25 8.21 -6.21 7.43
C PHE A 25 9.59 -6.36 6.79
N PHE A 26 9.83 -5.69 5.67
CA PHE A 26 11.12 -5.78 5.01
C PHE A 26 12.24 -5.13 5.83
N LYS A 27 11.93 -4.09 6.58
CA LYS A 27 12.88 -3.48 7.49
C LYS A 27 13.27 -4.44 8.62
N LEU A 28 12.28 -5.16 9.19
CA LEU A 28 12.56 -6.16 10.22
C LEU A 28 13.45 -7.27 9.68
N ILE A 29 13.23 -7.68 8.43
CA ILE A 29 14.06 -8.69 7.81
C ILE A 29 15.50 -8.19 7.66
N GLU A 30 15.69 -6.95 7.23
CA GLU A 30 17.02 -6.35 7.11
C GLU A 30 17.74 -6.30 8.46
N GLU A 31 17.00 -6.08 9.54
CA GLU A 31 17.55 -6.02 10.89
C GLU A 31 17.71 -7.41 11.50
N ASN A 32 17.46 -8.46 10.76
CA ASN A 32 17.54 -9.86 11.21
C ASN A 32 16.62 -10.16 12.38
N ILE A 33 15.46 -9.49 12.44
CA ILE A 33 14.46 -9.74 13.46
C ILE A 33 13.48 -10.77 12.92
N ASP A 34 13.33 -11.87 13.67
CA ASP A 34 12.39 -12.92 13.30
C ASP A 34 10.99 -12.51 13.74
N PHE A 35 10.01 -12.79 12.85
CA PHE A 35 8.62 -12.52 13.18
C PHE A 35 7.70 -13.47 12.41
N ARG A 36 6.50 -13.62 12.92
CA ARG A 36 5.45 -14.41 12.27
C ARG A 36 4.13 -13.73 12.52
N ILE A 37 3.46 -13.37 11.45
CA ILE A 37 2.21 -12.62 11.53
C ILE A 37 1.18 -13.26 10.61
N THR A 38 -0.05 -13.36 11.09
CA THR A 38 -1.17 -13.81 10.29
C THR A 38 -1.97 -12.59 9.87
N MET A 39 -2.29 -12.49 8.59
CA MET A 39 -3.14 -11.40 8.12
C MET A 39 -4.16 -11.91 7.11
N SER A 40 -5.24 -11.18 6.98
CA SER A 40 -6.33 -11.53 6.10
C SER A 40 -6.34 -10.64 4.88
N LEU A 41 -6.40 -11.25 3.70
CA LEU A 41 -6.60 -10.55 2.44
C LEU A 41 -7.77 -11.21 1.73
N THR A 42 -8.87 -10.49 1.56
CA THR A 42 -10.05 -11.05 0.94
C THR A 42 -9.88 -11.17 -0.58
N PRO A 43 -10.58 -12.09 -1.23
CA PRO A 43 -10.51 -12.20 -2.70
C PRO A 43 -10.83 -10.89 -3.43
N PRO A 44 -11.83 -10.09 -3.02
CA PRO A 44 -12.06 -8.81 -3.66
C PRO A 44 -10.85 -7.86 -3.58
N ILE A 45 -10.19 -7.81 -2.43
CA ILE A 45 -9.00 -6.96 -2.27
C ILE A 45 -7.87 -7.43 -3.17
N LEU A 46 -7.64 -8.75 -3.23
CA LEU A 46 -6.60 -9.30 -4.09
C LEU A 46 -6.88 -8.98 -5.55
N SER A 47 -8.13 -9.10 -5.97
CA SER A 47 -8.54 -8.78 -7.33
C SER A 47 -8.29 -7.31 -7.65
N MET A 48 -8.61 -6.40 -6.73
CA MET A 48 -8.39 -4.98 -6.91
C MET A 48 -6.91 -4.63 -6.97
N LEU A 49 -6.10 -5.22 -6.10
CA LEU A 49 -4.66 -4.97 -6.08
C LEU A 49 -3.98 -5.45 -7.36
N ASP A 50 -4.55 -6.45 -8.02
CA ASP A 50 -4.00 -7.00 -9.25
C ASP A 50 -4.56 -6.33 -10.51
N ASN A 51 -5.54 -5.47 -10.38
CA ASN A 51 -6.19 -4.82 -11.52
C ASN A 51 -5.31 -3.72 -12.10
N ASN A 52 -4.94 -3.86 -13.38
CA ASN A 52 -4.01 -2.92 -14.02
C ASN A 52 -4.54 -1.49 -14.09
N LEU A 53 -5.83 -1.32 -14.33
CA LEU A 53 -6.43 0.01 -14.37
C LEU A 53 -6.33 0.69 -13.00
N LEU A 54 -6.63 -0.04 -11.93
CA LEU A 54 -6.54 0.50 -10.59
C LEU A 54 -5.10 0.81 -10.18
N LYS A 55 -4.14 0.01 -10.63
CA LYS A 55 -2.72 0.31 -10.41
C LYS A 55 -2.34 1.66 -11.02
N GLN A 56 -2.76 1.90 -12.26
CA GLN A 56 -2.48 3.16 -12.93
C GLN A 56 -3.19 4.33 -12.24
N ARG A 57 -4.42 4.11 -11.82
CA ARG A 57 -5.18 5.14 -11.10
C ARG A 57 -4.58 5.47 -9.74
N TYR A 58 -4.04 4.47 -9.05
CA TYR A 58 -3.36 4.72 -7.79
C TYR A 58 -2.11 5.58 -8.00
N ILE A 59 -1.34 5.30 -9.04
CA ILE A 59 -0.16 6.11 -9.37
C ILE A 59 -0.57 7.55 -9.65
N SER A 60 -1.63 7.74 -10.43
CA SER A 60 -2.15 9.08 -10.72
C SER A 60 -2.66 9.77 -9.46
N TYR A 61 -3.31 9.02 -8.58
CA TYR A 61 -3.78 9.52 -7.29
C TYR A 61 -2.61 10.05 -6.46
N LEU A 62 -1.52 9.30 -6.36
CA LEU A 62 -0.34 9.74 -5.61
C LEU A 62 0.30 10.98 -6.22
N LYS A 63 0.43 11.01 -7.54
CA LYS A 63 1.00 12.16 -8.24
C LYS A 63 0.17 13.42 -8.01
N GLU A 64 -1.14 13.29 -8.02
CA GLU A 64 -2.03 14.41 -7.75
C GLU A 64 -1.91 14.88 -6.29
N LYS A 65 -1.83 13.94 -5.35
CA LYS A 65 -1.64 14.29 -3.94
C LYS A 65 -0.31 15.00 -3.71
N ILE A 66 0.75 14.55 -4.36
CA ILE A 66 2.05 15.20 -4.27
C ILE A 66 1.98 16.63 -4.81
N LYS A 67 1.33 16.82 -5.94
CA LYS A 67 1.14 18.13 -6.54
C LYS A 67 0.39 19.06 -5.60
N LEU A 68 -0.70 18.56 -5.01
CA LEU A 68 -1.48 19.36 -4.05
C LEU A 68 -0.65 19.72 -2.83
N CYS A 69 0.20 18.81 -2.36
CA CYS A 69 1.10 19.09 -1.24
C CYS A 69 2.10 20.19 -1.58
N THR A 70 2.67 20.19 -2.79
CA THR A 70 3.60 21.25 -3.18
C THR A 70 2.92 22.62 -3.19
N LEU A 71 1.69 22.68 -3.68
CA LEU A 71 0.91 23.91 -3.66
C LEU A 71 0.60 24.37 -2.23
N GLU A 72 0.25 23.42 -1.37
CA GLU A 72 -0.08 23.71 0.01
C GLU A 72 1.14 24.18 0.80
N ILE A 73 2.31 23.60 0.55
CA ILE A 73 3.57 24.01 1.16
C ILE A 73 3.83 25.48 0.85
N GLU A 74 3.67 25.87 -0.41
CA GLU A 74 3.88 27.24 -0.81
C GLU A 74 2.84 28.20 -0.22
N ARG A 75 1.57 27.76 -0.20
CA ARG A 75 0.49 28.58 0.36
C ARG A 75 0.64 28.83 1.83
N THR A 76 1.20 27.86 2.59
CA THR A 76 1.27 27.92 4.05
C THR A 76 2.66 28.25 4.58
N LYS A 77 3.55 28.76 3.74
CA LYS A 77 4.94 28.99 4.15
C LYS A 77 5.05 29.91 5.36
N ASP A 78 4.08 30.77 5.59
CA ASP A 78 4.06 31.68 6.74
C ASP A 78 3.25 31.13 7.93
N ILE A 79 2.69 29.93 7.81
CA ILE A 79 1.90 29.28 8.86
C ILE A 79 2.62 27.99 9.25
N GLU A 80 3.51 28.10 10.24
CA GLU A 80 4.46 27.05 10.57
C GLU A 80 3.86 25.66 10.77
N GLU A 81 2.80 25.55 11.57
CA GLU A 81 2.23 24.24 11.89
C GLU A 81 1.59 23.57 10.69
N ILE A 82 0.86 24.33 9.89
CA ILE A 82 0.22 23.79 8.69
C ILE A 82 1.25 23.48 7.63
N ASN A 83 2.30 24.31 7.53
CA ASN A 83 3.38 24.07 6.59
C ASN A 83 4.12 22.78 6.91
N LYS A 84 4.44 22.53 8.18
CA LYS A 84 5.08 21.29 8.61
C LYS A 84 4.24 20.06 8.28
N LEU A 85 2.93 20.17 8.48
CA LEU A 85 2.02 19.08 8.16
C LEU A 85 2.00 18.81 6.66
N SER A 86 1.97 19.88 5.86
CA SER A 86 2.00 19.74 4.39
C SER A 86 3.30 19.09 3.91
N ILE A 87 4.43 19.45 4.51
CA ILE A 87 5.70 18.83 4.19
C ILE A 87 5.69 17.34 4.57
N HIS A 88 5.12 17.02 5.73
CA HIS A 88 5.00 15.64 6.18
C HIS A 88 4.22 14.79 5.17
N TYR A 89 3.08 15.27 4.71
CA TYR A 89 2.28 14.54 3.71
C TYR A 89 2.97 14.49 2.36
N TYR A 90 3.69 15.53 1.99
CA TYR A 90 4.48 15.50 0.77
C TYR A 90 5.49 14.35 0.80
N GLU A 91 6.23 14.24 1.91
CA GLU A 91 7.20 13.17 2.07
C GLU A 91 6.53 11.80 2.08
N LYS A 92 5.40 11.68 2.77
CA LYS A 92 4.66 10.42 2.84
C LYS A 92 4.22 9.95 1.46
N TYR A 93 3.56 10.80 0.70
CA TYR A 93 3.09 10.42 -0.63
C TYR A 93 4.23 10.16 -1.60
N THR A 94 5.30 10.92 -1.49
CA THR A 94 6.49 10.70 -2.30
C THR A 94 7.13 9.35 -1.99
N ASN A 95 7.23 9.01 -0.71
CA ASN A 95 7.76 7.71 -0.29
C ASN A 95 6.83 6.56 -0.73
N ASP A 96 5.53 6.75 -0.64
CA ASP A 96 4.56 5.75 -1.11
C ASP A 96 4.72 5.50 -2.60
N LEU A 97 4.85 6.57 -3.38
CA LEU A 97 5.01 6.45 -4.83
C LEU A 97 6.32 5.74 -5.18
N ASN A 98 7.39 6.10 -4.50
CA ASN A 98 8.69 5.49 -4.70
C ASN A 98 8.68 4.01 -4.37
N PHE A 99 8.08 3.65 -3.23
CA PHE A 99 7.94 2.25 -2.83
C PHE A 99 7.12 1.47 -3.86
N TYR A 100 5.98 2.04 -4.25
CA TYR A 100 5.06 1.37 -5.16
C TYR A 100 5.67 1.13 -6.53
N LEU A 101 6.33 2.14 -7.10
CA LEU A 101 6.91 2.04 -8.44
C LEU A 101 8.22 1.26 -8.47
N ASN A 102 9.11 1.53 -7.51
CA ASN A 102 10.48 1.03 -7.60
C ASN A 102 10.71 -0.25 -6.83
N PHE A 103 10.15 -0.38 -5.65
CA PHE A 103 10.33 -1.59 -4.85
C PHE A 103 9.29 -2.65 -5.20
N ALA A 104 8.02 -2.27 -5.18
CA ALA A 104 6.92 -3.19 -5.45
C ALA A 104 6.68 -3.40 -6.93
N LYS A 105 7.12 -2.49 -7.78
CA LYS A 105 6.89 -2.52 -9.23
C LYS A 105 5.41 -2.67 -9.55
N SER A 106 4.58 -1.93 -8.82
CA SER A 106 3.12 -1.92 -8.91
C SER A 106 2.47 -3.27 -8.60
N ASP A 107 3.16 -4.14 -7.87
CA ASP A 107 2.70 -5.49 -7.59
C ASP A 107 2.88 -5.81 -6.10
N LEU A 108 1.93 -5.34 -5.28
CA LEU A 108 1.96 -5.59 -3.85
C LEU A 108 1.71 -7.06 -3.52
N ILE A 109 0.93 -7.75 -4.36
CA ILE A 109 0.61 -9.17 -4.12
C ILE A 109 1.87 -10.02 -4.12
N SER A 110 2.77 -9.74 -5.05
CA SER A 110 4.04 -10.48 -5.11
C SER A 110 4.89 -10.29 -3.86
N LEU A 111 4.84 -9.11 -3.24
CA LEU A 111 5.54 -8.87 -2.00
C LEU A 111 4.93 -9.64 -0.83
N PHE A 112 3.60 -9.68 -0.74
CA PHE A 112 2.92 -10.49 0.27
C PHE A 112 3.24 -11.97 0.07
N LYS A 113 3.22 -12.42 -1.19
CA LYS A 113 3.55 -13.81 -1.50
C LYS A 113 4.98 -14.16 -1.10
N LEU A 114 5.92 -13.28 -1.39
CA LEU A 114 7.31 -13.49 -1.02
C LEU A 114 7.45 -13.65 0.50
N LEU A 115 6.80 -12.79 1.28
CA LEU A 115 6.85 -12.87 2.73
C LEU A 115 6.21 -14.17 3.24
N GLN A 116 5.15 -14.64 2.60
CA GLN A 116 4.55 -15.91 2.95
C GLN A 116 5.47 -17.07 2.60
N ASP A 117 6.07 -17.05 1.43
CA ASP A 117 7.00 -18.11 1.02
C ASP A 117 8.23 -18.17 1.93
N LEU A 118 8.67 -17.04 2.44
CA LEU A 118 9.79 -16.99 3.38
C LEU A 118 9.40 -17.35 4.82
N GLY A 119 8.11 -17.52 5.09
CA GLY A 119 7.64 -17.95 6.38
C GLY A 119 7.33 -16.83 7.38
N TYR A 120 7.38 -15.57 6.94
CA TYR A 120 7.09 -14.44 7.83
C TYR A 120 5.61 -14.12 7.94
N LEU A 121 4.83 -14.43 6.91
CA LEU A 121 3.40 -14.18 6.90
C LEU A 121 2.62 -15.45 6.66
N GLU A 122 1.48 -15.56 7.31
CA GLU A 122 0.44 -16.52 6.96
C GLU A 122 -0.75 -15.70 6.46
N ILE A 123 -1.10 -15.87 5.19
CA ILE A 123 -2.17 -15.10 4.57
C ILE A 123 -3.43 -15.95 4.52
N ILE A 124 -4.50 -15.41 5.09
CA ILE A 124 -5.80 -16.08 5.13
C ILE A 124 -6.74 -15.30 4.21
N THR A 125 -7.37 -16.01 3.27
CA THR A 125 -8.42 -15.43 2.46
C THR A 125 -9.74 -15.73 3.13
N CYS A 126 -10.44 -14.70 3.57
CA CYS A 126 -11.67 -14.86 4.33
C CYS A 126 -12.79 -15.47 3.49
N GLY A 127 -13.68 -16.19 4.16
CA GLY A 127 -14.87 -16.74 3.54
C GLY A 127 -14.93 -18.25 3.61
N ALA A 128 -16.04 -18.82 3.11
CA ALA A 128 -16.31 -20.24 3.21
C ALA A 128 -15.35 -21.10 2.39
N THR A 129 -14.66 -20.50 1.42
CA THR A 129 -13.78 -21.20 0.50
C THR A 129 -12.32 -20.78 0.65
N HIS A 130 -11.94 -20.25 1.78
CA HIS A 130 -10.61 -19.71 1.96
C HIS A 130 -9.47 -20.71 1.72
N ARG A 131 -9.70 -21.99 2.01
CA ARG A 131 -8.69 -23.03 1.76
C ARG A 131 -8.36 -23.15 0.29
N ILE A 132 -9.39 -23.09 -0.55
CA ILE A 132 -9.22 -23.20 -1.98
C ILE A 132 -8.42 -22.00 -2.49
N PHE A 133 -8.78 -20.83 -2.04
CA PHE A 133 -8.10 -19.60 -2.48
C PHE A 133 -6.66 -19.55 -2.02
N SER A 134 -6.37 -19.98 -0.79
CA SER A 134 -5.01 -19.94 -0.30
C SER A 134 -4.07 -20.82 -1.14
N ASN A 135 -4.56 -21.94 -1.64
CA ASN A 135 -3.76 -22.82 -2.49
C ASN A 135 -3.61 -22.29 -3.91
N ASN A 136 -4.57 -21.54 -4.41
CA ASN A 136 -4.58 -21.10 -5.81
C ASN A 136 -3.99 -19.71 -5.99
N ILE A 137 -4.08 -18.84 -5.00
CA ILE A 137 -3.62 -17.46 -5.08
C ILE A 137 -2.16 -17.36 -4.67
N PHE A 138 -1.79 -18.07 -3.66
CA PHE A 138 -0.44 -18.07 -3.12
C PHE A 138 0.17 -19.45 -3.13
#